data_2f4b8242ff454cee9d15192158715228
#
_entry.id   2f4b8242ff454cee9d15192158715228
#
_cell.length_a   1.000
_cell.length_b   1.000
_cell.length_c   1.000
_cell.angle_alpha   90.00
_cell.angle_beta   90.00
_cell.angle_gamma   90.00
#
_symmetry.space_group_name_H-M   'P 1'
#
loop_
_entity.id
_entity.type
_entity.pdbx_description
1 polymer ?
#
loop_
_entity_poly.entity_id
_entity_poly.type
_entity_poly.pdbx_seq_one_letter_code
_entity_poly.pdbx_strand_id
1 'polypeptide(L)'
;IENSIKDALKQNNATLVAHYYVSSDLQTLAEETGGIVSDSLEMARFGQNSEADTIIVAGVKFMGETAKILSPEKRVLVLDSEATCSLDLSCPIDEFSKFCDENPDHVVVVYANTSAEVKARADWVVTSGSALKVVQKLNDEGKKVLWAPDKHLGDDVKSMTGVEMLMWDVAGIVHEEFKAEGLKRLMEIHPEAGVLVLSLIHI
;
A
#
# COMPACT_ATOMS: atom_id res chain seq x y z
N ILE A 1 12.11 22.31 -18.08
CA ILE A 1 11.55 21.85 -16.80
C ILE A 1 12.25 20.57 -16.38
N GLU A 2 12.27 19.52 -17.20
CA GLU A 2 12.87 18.22 -16.87
C GLU A 2 14.34 18.31 -16.46
N ASN A 3 15.19 18.98 -17.27
CA ASN A 3 16.60 19.18 -16.93
C ASN A 3 16.78 19.93 -15.59
N SER A 4 15.91 20.91 -15.31
CA SER A 4 15.97 21.64 -14.04
C SER A 4 15.62 20.73 -12.85
N ILE A 5 14.72 19.74 -13.02
CA ILE A 5 14.40 18.76 -11.98
C ILE A 5 15.59 17.81 -11.78
N LYS A 6 16.19 17.30 -12.86
CA LYS A 6 17.39 16.44 -12.81
C LYS A 6 18.55 17.13 -12.08
N ASP A 7 18.76 18.41 -12.37
CA ASP A 7 19.78 19.21 -11.69
C ASP A 7 19.47 19.41 -10.22
N ALA A 8 18.20 19.69 -9.88
CA ALA A 8 17.76 19.85 -8.49
C ALA A 8 17.90 18.56 -7.68
N LEU A 9 17.58 17.39 -8.24
CA LEU A 9 17.77 16.10 -7.60
C LEU A 9 19.24 15.87 -7.23
N LYS A 10 20.15 16.12 -8.17
CA LYS A 10 21.61 15.99 -7.94
C LYS A 10 22.12 16.97 -6.88
N GLN A 11 21.71 18.24 -6.97
CA GLN A 11 22.16 19.30 -6.04
C GLN A 11 21.71 19.04 -4.60
N ASN A 12 20.58 18.36 -4.41
CA ASN A 12 20.01 18.06 -3.11
C ASN A 12 20.27 16.62 -2.63
N ASN A 13 21.15 15.89 -3.28
CA ASN A 13 21.40 14.49 -3.01
C ASN A 13 20.08 13.71 -2.83
N ALA A 14 19.18 13.83 -3.83
CA ALA A 14 17.83 13.31 -3.77
C ALA A 14 17.60 12.20 -4.81
N THR A 15 16.84 11.18 -4.43
CA THR A 15 16.34 10.15 -5.34
C THR A 15 14.83 10.30 -5.52
N LEU A 16 14.36 10.08 -6.75
CA LEU A 16 12.94 10.07 -7.09
C LEU A 16 12.45 8.63 -7.19
N VAL A 17 11.43 8.28 -6.41
CA VAL A 17 10.74 6.99 -6.48
C VAL A 17 9.31 7.22 -6.93
N ALA A 18 8.85 6.48 -7.93
CA ALA A 18 7.56 6.68 -8.57
C ALA A 18 6.70 5.41 -8.52
N HIS A 19 5.43 5.59 -8.19
CA HIS A 19 4.48 4.49 -8.25
C HIS A 19 3.98 4.27 -9.69
N TYR A 20 3.61 3.04 -10.05
CA TYR A 20 3.19 2.67 -11.42
C TYR A 20 2.02 3.49 -11.97
N TYR A 21 1.15 4.05 -11.13
CA TYR A 21 -0.02 4.77 -11.61
C TYR A 21 0.16 6.29 -11.72
N VAL A 22 1.37 6.80 -11.50
CA VAL A 22 1.66 8.19 -11.86
C VAL A 22 1.84 8.31 -13.38
N SER A 23 1.82 9.54 -13.90
CA SER A 23 2.00 9.77 -15.33
C SER A 23 3.30 9.16 -15.86
N SER A 24 3.30 8.75 -17.13
CA SER A 24 4.48 8.19 -17.80
C SER A 24 5.70 9.10 -17.74
N ASP A 25 5.49 10.42 -17.79
CA ASP A 25 6.57 11.41 -17.71
C ASP A 25 7.28 11.36 -16.35
N LEU A 26 6.54 11.17 -15.25
CA LEU A 26 7.13 11.02 -13.92
C LEU A 26 7.84 9.68 -13.75
N GLN A 27 7.29 8.61 -14.34
CA GLN A 27 7.92 7.29 -14.34
C GLN A 27 9.25 7.36 -15.10
N THR A 28 9.25 7.89 -16.32
CA THR A 28 10.46 8.07 -17.13
C THR A 28 11.50 8.91 -16.38
N LEU A 29 11.07 10.00 -15.75
CA LEU A 29 11.98 10.86 -14.98
C LEU A 29 12.62 10.13 -13.80
N ALA A 30 11.85 9.27 -13.10
CA ALA A 30 12.39 8.47 -12.01
C ALA A 30 13.48 7.51 -12.51
N GLU A 31 13.22 6.77 -13.60
CA GLU A 31 14.18 5.85 -14.21
C GLU A 31 15.44 6.56 -14.73
N GLU A 32 15.28 7.66 -15.46
CA GLU A 32 16.40 8.43 -16.05
C GLU A 32 17.26 9.13 -15.00
N THR A 33 16.77 9.32 -13.80
CA THR A 33 17.52 9.92 -12.68
C THR A 33 18.12 8.88 -11.73
N GLY A 34 18.01 7.59 -12.06
CA GLY A 34 18.55 6.50 -11.24
C GLY A 34 17.66 6.16 -10.03
N GLY A 35 16.40 6.54 -10.07
CA GLY A 35 15.37 6.12 -9.13
C GLY A 35 14.69 4.82 -9.57
N ILE A 36 13.47 4.59 -9.11
CA ILE A 36 12.70 3.37 -9.41
C ILE A 36 11.23 3.69 -9.70
N VAL A 37 10.62 2.87 -10.57
CA VAL A 37 9.16 2.77 -10.72
C VAL A 37 8.73 1.42 -10.16
N SER A 38 7.92 1.41 -9.10
CA SER A 38 7.56 0.17 -8.42
C SER A 38 6.29 0.29 -7.58
N ASP A 39 5.99 -0.76 -6.80
CA ASP A 39 4.99 -0.72 -5.74
C ASP A 39 5.48 0.07 -4.51
N SER A 40 4.56 0.35 -3.61
CA SER A 40 4.82 1.19 -2.43
C SER A 40 5.90 0.64 -1.50
N LEU A 41 6.01 -0.68 -1.35
CA LEU A 41 7.00 -1.29 -0.47
C LEU A 41 8.39 -1.27 -1.11
N GLU A 42 8.50 -1.62 -2.39
CA GLU A 42 9.78 -1.59 -3.10
C GLU A 42 10.29 -0.16 -3.29
N MET A 43 9.40 0.82 -3.49
CA MET A 43 9.77 2.25 -3.46
C MET A 43 10.41 2.64 -2.10
N ALA A 44 9.81 2.22 -1.00
CA ALA A 44 10.32 2.50 0.34
C ALA A 44 11.65 1.79 0.61
N ARG A 45 11.79 0.52 0.20
CA ARG A 45 13.04 -0.24 0.30
C ARG A 45 14.16 0.34 -0.56
N PHE A 46 13.84 0.74 -1.78
CA PHE A 46 14.79 1.41 -2.66
C PHE A 46 15.30 2.70 -2.02
N GLY A 47 14.40 3.52 -1.49
CA GLY A 47 14.76 4.73 -0.76
C GLY A 47 15.63 4.45 0.45
N GLN A 48 15.33 3.40 1.22
CA GLN A 48 16.13 2.97 2.37
C GLN A 48 17.56 2.59 1.97
N ASN A 49 17.71 1.84 0.88
CA ASN A 49 19.01 1.35 0.40
C ASN A 49 19.79 2.37 -0.43
N SER A 50 19.16 3.46 -0.87
CA SER A 50 19.80 4.53 -1.63
C SER A 50 20.80 5.29 -0.76
N GLU A 51 21.88 5.78 -1.37
CA GLU A 51 22.84 6.68 -0.71
C GLU A 51 22.33 8.13 -0.61
N ALA A 52 21.17 8.44 -1.21
CA ALA A 52 20.56 9.77 -1.15
C ALA A 52 20.06 10.10 0.27
N ASP A 53 20.24 11.34 0.68
CA ASP A 53 19.73 11.87 1.95
C ASP A 53 18.25 12.23 1.88
N THR A 54 17.75 12.44 0.68
CA THR A 54 16.37 12.86 0.42
C THR A 54 15.69 11.87 -0.53
N ILE A 55 14.50 11.40 -0.15
CA ILE A 55 13.63 10.56 -0.97
C ILE A 55 12.44 11.41 -1.42
N ILE A 56 12.23 11.55 -2.72
CA ILE A 56 11.05 12.20 -3.29
C ILE A 56 10.10 11.12 -3.78
N VAL A 57 8.90 11.11 -3.23
CA VAL A 57 7.88 10.10 -3.51
C VAL A 57 6.83 10.67 -4.46
N ALA A 58 6.79 10.16 -5.68
CA ALA A 58 5.71 10.36 -6.63
C ALA A 58 4.65 9.25 -6.44
N GLY A 59 3.73 9.51 -5.56
CA GLY A 59 2.67 8.60 -5.14
C GLY A 59 1.75 9.28 -4.12
N VAL A 60 0.94 8.51 -3.41
CA VAL A 60 0.03 9.02 -2.39
C VAL A 60 0.70 9.09 -1.01
N LYS A 61 0.08 9.83 -0.10
CA LYS A 61 0.61 10.19 1.22
C LYS A 61 1.17 9.00 2.01
N PHE A 62 0.41 7.91 2.16
CA PHE A 62 0.85 6.75 2.96
C PHE A 62 2.14 6.09 2.43
N MET A 63 2.46 6.25 1.14
CA MET A 63 3.71 5.73 0.54
C MET A 63 4.90 6.54 1.05
N GLY A 64 4.77 7.87 1.14
CA GLY A 64 5.77 8.72 1.76
C GLY A 64 5.94 8.44 3.24
N GLU A 65 4.85 8.22 3.95
CA GLU A 65 4.87 7.82 5.36
C GLU A 65 5.59 6.48 5.56
N THR A 66 5.31 5.48 4.70
CA THR A 66 6.00 4.19 4.72
C THR A 66 7.50 4.35 4.45
N ALA A 67 7.86 5.16 3.45
CA ALA A 67 9.27 5.47 3.16
C ALA A 67 9.96 6.14 4.36
N LYS A 68 9.26 7.05 5.06
CA LYS A 68 9.78 7.71 6.25
C LYS A 68 9.93 6.76 7.44
N ILE A 69 9.01 5.83 7.64
CA ILE A 69 9.09 4.79 8.68
C ILE A 69 10.30 3.90 8.47
N LEU A 70 10.58 3.50 7.23
CA LEU A 70 11.73 2.64 6.89
C LEU A 70 13.07 3.41 6.82
N SER A 71 13.02 4.73 6.71
CA SER A 71 14.20 5.60 6.58
C SER A 71 14.08 6.82 7.51
N PRO A 72 14.05 6.62 8.84
CA PRO A 72 13.78 7.71 9.79
C PRO A 72 14.83 8.82 9.76
N GLU A 73 16.05 8.53 9.34
CA GLU A 73 17.16 9.47 9.21
C GLU A 73 17.08 10.34 7.96
N LYS A 74 16.37 9.87 6.91
CA LYS A 74 16.28 10.58 5.62
C LYS A 74 15.16 11.60 5.60
N ARG A 75 15.31 12.62 4.77
CA ARG A 75 14.23 13.53 4.43
C ARG A 75 13.33 12.86 3.38
N VAL A 76 12.04 12.78 3.66
CA VAL A 76 11.05 12.25 2.71
C VAL A 76 10.08 13.36 2.32
N LEU A 77 9.92 13.56 1.03
CA LEU A 77 9.02 14.54 0.44
C LEU A 77 7.99 13.83 -0.43
N VAL A 78 6.72 14.15 -0.25
CA VAL A 78 5.62 13.71 -1.14
C VAL A 78 5.26 14.87 -2.05
N LEU A 79 5.02 14.60 -3.32
CA LEU A 79 4.73 15.65 -4.31
C LEU A 79 3.42 16.37 -4.04
N ASP A 80 2.43 15.65 -3.51
CA ASP A 80 1.12 16.19 -3.14
C ASP A 80 0.67 15.54 -1.82
N SER A 81 0.61 16.33 -0.76
CA SER A 81 0.18 15.88 0.58
C SER A 81 -1.31 15.58 0.66
N GLU A 82 -2.10 16.10 -0.28
CA GLU A 82 -3.55 15.87 -0.36
C GLU A 82 -3.89 14.62 -1.19
N ALA A 83 -2.92 14.07 -1.92
CA ALA A 83 -3.10 12.81 -2.63
C ALA A 83 -3.17 11.65 -1.63
N THR A 84 -4.37 11.13 -1.41
CA THR A 84 -4.67 10.06 -0.45
C THR A 84 -5.26 8.84 -1.14
N CYS A 85 -5.39 7.74 -0.39
CA CYS A 85 -6.03 6.51 -0.83
C CYS A 85 -7.39 6.37 -0.15
N SER A 86 -8.42 5.90 -0.87
CA SER A 86 -9.76 5.68 -0.29
C SER A 86 -9.73 4.68 0.88
N LEU A 87 -8.85 3.69 0.84
CA LEU A 87 -8.68 2.74 1.94
C LEU A 87 -8.03 3.38 3.17
N ASP A 88 -7.08 4.30 2.98
CA ASP A 88 -6.51 5.10 4.07
C ASP A 88 -7.59 5.98 4.73
N LEU A 89 -8.35 6.71 3.91
CA LEU A 89 -9.46 7.55 4.37
C LEU A 89 -10.58 6.76 5.06
N SER A 90 -10.76 5.49 4.71
CA SER A 90 -11.79 4.61 5.28
C SER A 90 -11.39 3.99 6.63
N CYS A 91 -10.17 4.24 7.10
CA CYS A 91 -9.65 3.74 8.37
C CYS A 91 -9.13 4.89 9.25
N PRO A 92 -10.01 5.80 9.71
CA PRO A 92 -9.62 6.92 10.58
C PRO A 92 -9.05 6.42 11.89
N ILE A 93 -7.95 7.01 12.34
CA ILE A 93 -7.21 6.53 13.52
C ILE A 93 -8.05 6.51 14.79
N ASP A 94 -8.88 7.52 15.03
CA ASP A 94 -9.69 7.61 16.27
C ASP A 94 -10.71 6.46 16.36
N GLU A 95 -11.41 6.18 15.26
CA GLU A 95 -12.38 5.09 15.16
C GLU A 95 -11.69 3.73 15.20
N PHE A 96 -10.57 3.61 14.49
CA PHE A 96 -9.78 2.39 14.47
C PHE A 96 -9.16 2.07 15.84
N SER A 97 -8.65 3.07 16.55
CA SER A 97 -8.11 2.89 17.90
C SER A 97 -9.19 2.39 18.87
N LYS A 98 -10.38 2.98 18.80
CA LYS A 98 -11.52 2.53 19.62
C LYS A 98 -11.88 1.06 19.33
N PHE A 99 -11.94 0.70 18.05
CA PHE A 99 -12.19 -0.69 17.63
C PHE A 99 -11.14 -1.67 18.17
N CYS A 100 -9.88 -1.29 18.13
CA CYS A 100 -8.80 -2.08 18.72
C CYS A 100 -8.92 -2.19 20.26
N ASP A 101 -9.27 -1.09 20.94
CA ASP A 101 -9.43 -1.06 22.40
C ASP A 101 -10.62 -1.89 22.90
N GLU A 102 -11.67 -2.00 22.09
CA GLU A 102 -12.81 -2.90 22.33
C GLU A 102 -12.47 -4.39 22.11
N ASN A 103 -11.33 -4.68 21.46
CA ASN A 103 -10.90 -6.03 21.13
C ASN A 103 -9.44 -6.31 21.57
N PRO A 104 -9.10 -6.13 22.85
CA PRO A 104 -7.71 -6.12 23.34
C PRO A 104 -7.03 -7.49 23.31
N ASP A 105 -7.76 -8.56 23.06
CA ASP A 105 -7.26 -9.93 22.94
C ASP A 105 -6.85 -10.30 21.49
N HIS A 106 -6.98 -9.37 20.55
CA HIS A 106 -6.62 -9.56 19.16
C HIS A 106 -5.25 -8.95 18.83
N VAL A 107 -4.49 -9.63 18.00
CA VAL A 107 -3.31 -9.09 17.33
C VAL A 107 -3.75 -8.26 16.14
N VAL A 108 -3.35 -7.02 16.10
CA VAL A 108 -3.77 -6.04 15.08
C VAL A 108 -2.87 -6.16 13.85
N VAL A 109 -3.43 -6.58 12.75
CA VAL A 109 -2.76 -6.70 11.44
C VAL A 109 -3.35 -5.70 10.47
N VAL A 110 -2.53 -4.78 9.97
CA VAL A 110 -2.97 -3.79 8.98
C VAL A 110 -2.23 -3.92 7.67
N TYR A 111 -2.93 -3.66 6.59
CA TYR A 111 -2.32 -3.58 5.28
C TYR A 111 -1.60 -2.23 5.10
N ALA A 112 -0.53 -2.22 4.31
CA ALA A 112 0.40 -1.09 4.17
C ALA A 112 -0.23 0.23 3.66
N ASN A 113 -1.41 0.18 3.03
CA ASN A 113 -2.13 1.35 2.52
C ASN A 113 -2.98 2.08 3.59
N THR A 114 -2.44 2.24 4.75
CA THR A 114 -3.00 2.96 5.90
C THR A 114 -2.08 4.11 6.31
N SER A 115 -2.59 5.05 7.10
CA SER A 115 -1.80 6.16 7.65
C SER A 115 -0.69 5.68 8.61
N ALA A 116 0.28 6.55 8.86
CA ALA A 116 1.33 6.28 9.84
C ALA A 116 0.76 6.07 11.26
N GLU A 117 -0.30 6.80 11.62
CA GLU A 117 -0.99 6.67 12.90
C GLU A 117 -1.63 5.30 13.05
N VAL A 118 -2.32 4.80 12.01
CA VAL A 118 -2.91 3.45 11.99
C VAL A 118 -1.81 2.39 12.08
N LYS A 119 -0.71 2.55 11.34
CA LYS A 119 0.45 1.65 11.43
C LYS A 119 1.06 1.63 12.84
N ALA A 120 1.12 2.78 13.52
CA ALA A 120 1.64 2.88 14.89
C ALA A 120 0.74 2.16 15.91
N ARG A 121 -0.56 1.97 15.62
CA ARG A 121 -1.50 1.22 16.45
C ARG A 121 -1.47 -0.29 16.18
N ALA A 122 -0.89 -0.71 15.06
CA ALA A 122 -0.85 -2.10 14.64
C ALA A 122 0.34 -2.87 15.24
N ASP A 123 0.15 -4.17 15.44
CA ASP A 123 1.24 -5.10 15.79
C ASP A 123 2.01 -5.56 14.54
N TRP A 124 1.30 -5.67 13.42
CA TRP A 124 1.87 -6.07 12.13
C TRP A 124 1.36 -5.19 11.00
N VAL A 125 2.30 -4.78 10.15
CA VAL A 125 1.99 -4.14 8.86
C VAL A 125 2.36 -5.12 7.75
N VAL A 126 1.40 -5.45 6.90
CA VAL A 126 1.57 -6.48 5.86
C VAL A 126 1.30 -5.92 4.46
N THR A 127 1.83 -6.62 3.48
CA THR A 127 1.47 -6.51 2.06
C THR A 127 0.86 -7.83 1.60
N SER A 128 0.33 -7.89 0.38
CA SER A 128 -0.23 -9.13 -0.18
C SER A 128 0.75 -10.30 -0.12
N GLY A 129 2.02 -10.05 -0.40
CA GLY A 129 3.05 -11.08 -0.38
C GLY A 129 3.36 -11.66 1.00
N SER A 130 3.02 -10.94 2.08
CA SER A 130 3.29 -11.35 3.46
C SER A 130 2.04 -11.71 4.27
N ALA A 131 0.87 -11.23 3.86
CA ALA A 131 -0.38 -11.35 4.63
C ALA A 131 -0.70 -12.80 5.02
N LEU A 132 -0.72 -13.71 4.04
CA LEU A 132 -1.02 -15.12 4.28
C LEU A 132 -0.08 -15.75 5.30
N LYS A 133 1.22 -15.49 5.17
CA LYS A 133 2.24 -16.07 6.06
C LYS A 133 2.11 -15.54 7.48
N VAL A 134 1.84 -14.23 7.64
CA VAL A 134 1.68 -13.61 8.96
C VAL A 134 0.42 -14.11 9.63
N VAL A 135 -0.72 -14.13 8.94
CA VAL A 135 -1.99 -14.59 9.49
C VAL A 135 -1.91 -16.07 9.88
N GLN A 136 -1.34 -16.94 9.01
CA GLN A 136 -1.16 -18.35 9.34
C GLN A 136 -0.26 -18.53 10.57
N LYS A 137 0.86 -17.82 10.65
CA LYS A 137 1.76 -17.86 11.81
C LYS A 137 1.05 -17.47 13.10
N LEU A 138 0.28 -16.39 13.09
CA LEU A 138 -0.48 -15.94 14.26
C LEU A 138 -1.52 -16.96 14.69
N ASN A 139 -2.20 -17.60 13.73
CA ASN A 139 -3.15 -18.69 14.01
C ASN A 139 -2.45 -19.90 14.64
N ASP A 140 -1.30 -20.30 14.12
CA ASP A 140 -0.52 -21.44 14.65
C ASP A 140 -0.03 -21.16 16.09
N GLU A 141 0.15 -19.90 16.43
CA GLU A 141 0.46 -19.42 17.79
C GLU A 141 -0.80 -19.29 18.69
N GLY A 142 -1.98 -19.62 18.18
CA GLY A 142 -3.26 -19.51 18.91
C GLY A 142 -3.73 -18.06 19.14
N LYS A 143 -3.25 -17.10 18.31
CA LYS A 143 -3.61 -15.71 18.40
C LYS A 143 -4.89 -15.41 17.60
N LYS A 144 -5.74 -14.56 18.14
CA LYS A 144 -6.85 -13.97 17.40
C LYS A 144 -6.35 -12.81 16.58
N VAL A 145 -6.84 -12.65 15.37
CA VAL A 145 -6.40 -11.61 14.44
C VAL A 145 -7.51 -10.59 14.22
N LEU A 146 -7.18 -9.29 14.34
CA LEU A 146 -7.97 -8.17 13.87
C LEU A 146 -7.32 -7.66 12.58
N TRP A 147 -8.10 -7.59 11.50
CA TRP A 147 -7.65 -7.20 10.18
C TRP A 147 -8.23 -5.87 9.71
N ALA A 148 -7.40 -4.99 9.14
CA ALA A 148 -7.80 -3.72 8.53
C ALA A 148 -6.87 -3.33 7.36
N PRO A 149 -7.25 -2.40 6.48
CA PRO A 149 -8.56 -1.78 6.34
C PRO A 149 -9.48 -2.51 5.35
N ASP A 150 -8.92 -3.27 4.40
CA ASP A 150 -9.64 -3.84 3.26
C ASP A 150 -10.25 -5.19 3.60
N LYS A 151 -11.59 -5.23 3.70
CA LYS A 151 -12.31 -6.46 3.97
C LYS A 151 -12.18 -7.50 2.84
N HIS A 152 -12.10 -7.08 1.58
CA HIS A 152 -11.99 -8.03 0.46
C HIS A 152 -10.68 -8.80 0.50
N LEU A 153 -9.57 -8.10 0.75
CA LEU A 153 -8.29 -8.78 0.98
C LEU A 153 -8.36 -9.67 2.23
N GLY A 154 -8.98 -9.18 3.30
CA GLY A 154 -9.17 -9.98 4.51
C GLY A 154 -9.99 -11.25 4.24
N ASP A 155 -11.06 -11.16 3.46
CA ASP A 155 -11.89 -12.32 3.05
C ASP A 155 -11.08 -13.30 2.20
N ASP A 156 -10.21 -12.81 1.29
CA ASP A 156 -9.31 -13.65 0.52
C ASP A 156 -8.30 -14.38 1.43
N VAL A 157 -7.68 -13.66 2.35
CA VAL A 157 -6.75 -14.23 3.33
C VAL A 157 -7.46 -15.28 4.21
N LYS A 158 -8.67 -14.98 4.69
CA LYS A 158 -9.51 -15.90 5.43
C LYS A 158 -9.85 -17.16 4.63
N SER A 159 -10.26 -16.98 3.37
CA SER A 159 -10.59 -18.08 2.46
C SER A 159 -9.40 -19.00 2.20
N MET A 160 -8.20 -18.43 2.01
CA MET A 160 -6.99 -19.18 1.71
C MET A 160 -6.36 -19.86 2.94
N THR A 161 -6.50 -19.26 4.11
CA THR A 161 -5.90 -19.77 5.36
C THR A 161 -6.89 -20.57 6.21
N GLY A 162 -8.18 -20.36 6.06
CA GLY A 162 -9.23 -20.87 6.95
C GLY A 162 -9.24 -20.23 8.34
N VAL A 163 -8.48 -19.16 8.55
CA VAL A 163 -8.35 -18.47 9.83
C VAL A 163 -9.53 -17.51 10.04
N GLU A 164 -10.21 -17.64 11.18
CA GLU A 164 -11.22 -16.66 11.56
C GLU A 164 -10.56 -15.38 12.05
N MET A 165 -10.97 -14.26 11.44
CA MET A 165 -10.44 -12.92 11.76
C MET A 165 -11.58 -11.97 12.06
N LEU A 166 -11.34 -11.05 13.00
CA LEU A 166 -12.20 -9.89 13.20
C LEU A 166 -11.82 -8.84 12.16
N MET A 167 -12.79 -8.44 11.34
CA MET A 167 -12.55 -7.56 10.20
C MET A 167 -13.00 -6.14 10.50
N TRP A 168 -12.19 -5.15 10.12
CA TRP A 168 -12.64 -3.77 9.96
C TRP A 168 -13.58 -3.72 8.75
N ASP A 169 -14.86 -3.43 8.99
CA ASP A 169 -15.90 -3.56 7.95
C ASP A 169 -15.95 -2.35 7.01
N VAL A 170 -14.89 -2.18 6.24
CA VAL A 170 -14.83 -1.19 5.16
C VAL A 170 -14.24 -1.81 3.90
N ALA A 171 -14.81 -1.48 2.75
CA ALA A 171 -14.30 -1.86 1.44
C ALA A 171 -13.75 -0.63 0.71
N GLY A 172 -12.70 -0.84 -0.09
CA GLY A 172 -12.22 0.16 -1.02
C GLY A 172 -13.24 0.43 -2.13
N ILE A 173 -13.56 1.71 -2.37
CA ILE A 173 -14.54 2.13 -3.41
C ILE A 173 -14.18 1.51 -4.78
N VAL A 174 -12.90 1.51 -5.12
CA VAL A 174 -12.42 0.98 -6.41
C VAL A 174 -12.67 -0.52 -6.53
N HIS A 175 -12.48 -1.29 -5.47
CA HIS A 175 -12.72 -2.74 -5.46
C HIS A 175 -14.20 -3.09 -5.66
N GLU A 176 -15.11 -2.26 -5.17
CA GLU A 176 -16.55 -2.46 -5.34
C GLU A 176 -17.05 -2.13 -6.75
N GLU A 177 -16.32 -1.34 -7.52
CA GLU A 177 -16.68 -0.99 -8.91
C GLU A 177 -16.41 -2.12 -9.91
N PHE A 178 -15.49 -3.05 -9.61
CA PHE A 178 -15.21 -4.20 -10.47
C PHE A 178 -16.25 -5.30 -10.29
N LYS A 179 -17.29 -5.27 -11.13
CA LYS A 179 -18.37 -6.26 -11.09
C LYS A 179 -18.08 -7.46 -12.01
N ALA A 180 -18.25 -8.67 -11.47
CA ALA A 180 -18.09 -9.92 -12.23
C ALA A 180 -18.99 -9.98 -13.46
N GLU A 181 -20.18 -9.36 -13.40
CA GLU A 181 -21.09 -9.29 -14.55
C GLU A 181 -20.55 -8.42 -15.70
N GLY A 182 -19.86 -7.32 -15.39
CA GLY A 182 -19.16 -6.49 -16.38
C GLY A 182 -18.09 -7.29 -17.11
N LEU A 183 -17.30 -8.06 -16.37
CA LEU A 183 -16.27 -8.93 -16.92
C LEU A 183 -16.90 -10.03 -17.81
N LYS A 184 -17.96 -10.70 -17.36
CA LYS A 184 -18.68 -11.72 -18.16
C LYS A 184 -19.16 -11.17 -19.50
N ARG A 185 -19.75 -9.96 -19.51
CA ARG A 185 -20.18 -9.31 -20.76
C ARG A 185 -19.00 -9.03 -21.70
N LEU A 186 -17.86 -8.58 -21.17
CA LEU A 186 -16.67 -8.37 -22.00
C LEU A 186 -16.16 -9.68 -22.60
N MET A 187 -16.16 -10.77 -21.84
CA MET A 187 -15.78 -12.10 -22.33
C MET A 187 -16.75 -12.65 -23.39
N GLU A 188 -18.04 -12.33 -23.28
CA GLU A 188 -19.03 -12.68 -24.32
C GLU A 188 -18.80 -11.90 -25.61
N ILE A 189 -18.43 -10.62 -25.54
CA ILE A 189 -18.15 -9.76 -26.70
C ILE A 189 -16.79 -10.11 -27.33
N HIS A 190 -15.82 -10.51 -26.50
CA HIS A 190 -14.45 -10.80 -26.89
C HIS A 190 -14.03 -12.21 -26.44
N PRO A 191 -14.62 -13.28 -27.03
CA PRO A 191 -14.37 -14.66 -26.59
C PRO A 191 -12.92 -15.14 -26.80
N GLU A 192 -12.17 -14.45 -27.67
CA GLU A 192 -10.76 -14.72 -27.96
C GLU A 192 -9.82 -13.99 -27.00
N ALA A 193 -10.31 -13.07 -26.18
CA ALA A 193 -9.46 -12.28 -25.29
C ALA A 193 -9.06 -13.06 -24.04
N GLY A 194 -7.78 -13.01 -23.69
CA GLY A 194 -7.30 -13.45 -22.39
C GLY A 194 -7.69 -12.44 -21.30
N VAL A 195 -8.12 -12.94 -20.15
CA VAL A 195 -8.41 -12.10 -18.98
C VAL A 195 -7.17 -11.98 -18.13
N LEU A 196 -6.63 -10.76 -18.05
CA LEU A 196 -5.56 -10.41 -17.09
C LEU A 196 -6.19 -9.75 -15.88
N VAL A 197 -6.18 -10.44 -14.75
CA VAL A 197 -6.60 -9.89 -13.47
C VAL A 197 -5.36 -9.40 -12.74
N LEU A 198 -5.24 -8.08 -12.59
CA LEU A 198 -4.23 -7.48 -11.74
C LEU A 198 -4.82 -7.34 -10.35
N SER A 199 -4.13 -7.89 -9.38
CA SER A 199 -4.48 -7.66 -7.98
C SER A 199 -4.17 -6.20 -7.63
N LEU A 200 -5.17 -5.43 -7.24
CA LEU A 200 -4.98 -4.10 -6.63
C LEU A 200 -4.26 -4.20 -5.26
N ILE A 201 -4.03 -5.40 -4.82
CA ILE A 201 -3.31 -5.80 -3.62
C ILE A 201 -1.79 -5.63 -3.79
N HIS A 202 -1.30 -5.62 -5.03
CA HIS A 202 0.12 -5.42 -5.36
C HIS A 202 0.44 -3.98 -5.76
N ILE A 203 -0.52 -3.08 -5.61
CA ILE A 203 -0.33 -1.68 -5.93
C ILE A 203 0.04 -0.91 -4.67
#